data_d74cfe2a366adc1ee207050410376b38
#
_entry.id   d74cfe2a366adc1ee207050410376b38
#
_cell.length_a   1.000
_cell.length_b   1.000
_cell.length_c   1.000
_cell.angle_alpha   90.00
_cell.angle_beta   90.00
_cell.angle_gamma   90.00
#
_symmetry.space_group_name_H-M   'P 1'
#
loop_
_entity.id
_entity.type
_entity.pdbx_description
1 polymer ?
#
loop_
_entity_poly.entity_id
_entity_poly.type
_entity_poly.pdbx_seq_one_letter_code
_entity_poly.pdbx_strand_id
1 'polypeptide(L)'
;MGRVSQAQAQENRRRVVETASRLLREQGTQISVADLMKAAGLTHGGFYKQFASKEELVDEATAHAFAELTRHHRDGLDQYAGQRDAAQRAVIDAYLSTEHRDSPADGCPVAGLAADIARAGAGDEARRVYTQGVGDFADWLATEDQDGMTRLCTMLGALVLSRATKGSPLSEEILTTAREALTATD
;
A
#
# COMPACT_ATOMS: atom_id res chain seq x y z
N MET A 1 31.11 -22.15 -8.81
CA MET A 1 29.92 -21.28 -8.51
C MET A 1 29.96 -20.12 -9.49
N GLY A 2 29.00 -20.06 -10.42
CA GLY A 2 28.94 -19.00 -11.43
C GLY A 2 28.70 -17.63 -10.77
N ARG A 3 29.44 -16.62 -11.21
CA ARG A 3 29.29 -15.23 -10.83
C ARG A 3 27.92 -14.76 -11.35
N VAL A 4 26.99 -14.41 -10.44
CA VAL A 4 25.69 -13.85 -10.83
C VAL A 4 25.96 -12.59 -11.67
N SER A 5 25.33 -12.49 -12.85
CA SER A 5 25.49 -11.31 -13.69
C SER A 5 24.89 -10.09 -12.99
N GLN A 6 25.37 -8.90 -13.35
CA GLN A 6 24.83 -7.66 -12.78
C GLN A 6 23.31 -7.52 -13.04
N ALA A 7 22.84 -7.93 -14.22
CA ALA A 7 21.40 -7.97 -14.55
C ALA A 7 20.63 -8.92 -13.63
N GLN A 8 21.18 -10.11 -13.36
CA GLN A 8 20.55 -11.07 -12.44
C GLN A 8 20.53 -10.56 -11.00
N ALA A 9 21.55 -9.84 -10.56
CA ALA A 9 21.58 -9.21 -9.23
C ALA A 9 20.51 -8.13 -9.09
N GLN A 10 20.34 -7.29 -10.10
CA GLN A 10 19.29 -6.27 -10.15
C GLN A 10 17.89 -6.88 -10.16
N GLU A 11 17.68 -7.93 -10.96
CA GLU A 11 16.40 -8.65 -10.99
C GLU A 11 16.06 -9.30 -9.66
N ASN A 12 17.05 -9.90 -9.00
CA ASN A 12 16.87 -10.46 -7.66
C ASN A 12 16.51 -9.37 -6.64
N ARG A 13 17.20 -8.21 -6.68
CA ARG A 13 16.89 -7.06 -5.79
C ARG A 13 15.45 -6.57 -6.01
N ARG A 14 15.05 -6.35 -7.26
CA ARG A 14 13.69 -5.94 -7.61
C ARG A 14 12.65 -6.91 -7.03
N ARG A 15 12.83 -8.21 -7.25
CA ARG A 15 11.93 -9.24 -6.73
C ARG A 15 11.85 -9.25 -5.20
N VAL A 16 12.96 -9.00 -4.49
CA VAL A 16 12.96 -8.90 -3.02
C VAL A 16 12.16 -7.68 -2.58
N VAL A 17 12.35 -6.53 -3.21
CA VAL A 17 11.62 -5.28 -2.90
C VAL A 17 10.12 -5.45 -3.14
N GLU A 18 9.71 -6.00 -4.28
CA GLU A 18 8.31 -6.30 -4.61
C GLU A 18 7.67 -7.26 -3.58
N THR A 19 8.37 -8.35 -3.27
CA THR A 19 7.91 -9.33 -2.27
C THR A 19 7.80 -8.70 -0.88
N ALA A 20 8.80 -7.92 -0.47
CA ALA A 20 8.80 -7.21 0.81
C ALA A 20 7.67 -6.20 0.88
N SER A 21 7.43 -5.43 -0.18
CA SER A 21 6.32 -4.45 -0.26
C SER A 21 4.97 -5.11 0.03
N ARG A 22 4.70 -6.29 -0.51
CA ARG A 22 3.47 -7.05 -0.27
C ARG A 22 3.39 -7.59 1.16
N LEU A 23 4.45 -8.24 1.62
CA LEU A 23 4.48 -8.86 2.95
C LEU A 23 4.43 -7.82 4.08
N LEU A 24 5.06 -6.66 3.91
CA LEU A 24 4.98 -5.58 4.88
C LEU A 24 3.55 -5.02 5.00
N ARG A 25 2.82 -4.90 3.90
CA ARG A 25 1.39 -4.49 3.92
C ARG A 25 0.49 -5.52 4.59
N GLU A 26 0.81 -6.80 4.48
CA GLU A 26 0.01 -7.91 5.02
C GLU A 26 0.36 -8.23 6.49
N GLN A 27 1.66 -8.29 6.82
CA GLN A 27 2.16 -8.85 8.08
C GLN A 27 2.92 -7.84 8.93
N GLY A 28 3.18 -6.65 8.39
CA GLY A 28 3.94 -5.61 9.07
C GLY A 28 5.46 -5.83 9.05
N THR A 29 6.17 -4.87 9.66
CA THR A 29 7.65 -4.83 9.65
C THR A 29 8.32 -5.84 10.58
N GLN A 30 7.56 -6.62 11.36
CA GLN A 30 8.12 -7.63 12.27
C GLN A 30 8.55 -8.92 11.54
N ILE A 31 8.16 -9.13 10.28
CA ILE A 31 8.58 -10.27 9.48
C ILE A 31 10.12 -10.39 9.42
N SER A 32 10.65 -11.61 9.53
CA SER A 32 12.09 -11.84 9.53
C SER A 32 12.71 -11.70 8.13
N VAL A 33 14.00 -11.33 8.07
CA VAL A 33 14.77 -11.33 6.81
C VAL A 33 14.78 -12.71 6.16
N ALA A 34 14.82 -13.78 6.96
CA ALA A 34 14.81 -15.14 6.46
C ALA A 34 13.49 -15.48 5.74
N ASP A 35 12.35 -15.06 6.31
CA ASP A 35 11.03 -15.29 5.70
C ASP A 35 10.84 -14.44 4.45
N LEU A 36 11.27 -13.17 4.47
CA LEU A 36 11.27 -12.31 3.28
C LEU A 36 12.07 -12.92 2.12
N MET A 37 13.30 -13.37 2.38
CA MET A 37 14.14 -13.96 1.35
C MET A 37 13.57 -15.29 0.84
N LYS A 38 13.02 -16.13 1.73
CA LYS A 38 12.35 -17.37 1.38
C LYS A 38 11.14 -17.10 0.47
N ALA A 39 10.31 -16.13 0.80
CA ALA A 39 9.15 -15.72 -0.02
C ALA A 39 9.58 -15.20 -1.39
N ALA A 40 10.71 -14.48 -1.47
CA ALA A 40 11.30 -14.04 -2.74
C ALA A 40 11.99 -15.18 -3.54
N GLY A 41 12.01 -16.42 -3.03
CA GLY A 41 12.68 -17.57 -3.67
C GLY A 41 14.20 -17.48 -3.62
N LEU A 42 14.76 -16.81 -2.62
CA LEU A 42 16.18 -16.59 -2.44
C LEU A 42 16.67 -17.11 -1.09
N THR A 43 17.99 -17.28 -0.96
CA THR A 43 18.60 -17.73 0.30
C THR A 43 18.84 -16.54 1.24
N HIS A 44 18.73 -16.75 2.56
CA HIS A 44 19.03 -15.74 3.58
C HIS A 44 20.44 -15.11 3.39
N GLY A 45 21.46 -15.90 3.08
CA GLY A 45 22.82 -15.40 2.83
C GLY A 45 22.94 -14.47 1.59
N GLY A 46 21.94 -14.45 0.71
CA GLY A 46 21.86 -13.53 -0.42
C GLY A 46 21.44 -12.11 -0.03
N PHE A 47 20.84 -11.92 1.15
CA PHE A 47 20.32 -10.64 1.60
C PHE A 47 21.41 -9.57 1.70
N TYR A 48 22.44 -9.83 2.49
CA TYR A 48 23.55 -8.88 2.75
C TYR A 48 24.45 -8.59 1.53
N LYS A 49 24.19 -9.25 0.39
CA LYS A 49 24.81 -8.90 -0.89
C LYS A 49 24.01 -7.81 -1.63
N GLN A 50 22.78 -7.57 -1.21
CA GLN A 50 21.84 -6.69 -1.90
C GLN A 50 21.41 -5.49 -1.04
N PHE A 51 21.32 -5.67 0.28
CA PHE A 51 20.85 -4.67 1.25
C PHE A 51 21.85 -4.61 2.42
N ALA A 52 22.17 -3.40 2.86
CA ALA A 52 23.04 -3.21 4.02
C ALA A 52 22.30 -3.54 5.34
N SER A 53 20.97 -3.34 5.36
CA SER A 53 20.15 -3.58 6.54
C SER A 53 18.72 -3.95 6.16
N LYS A 54 17.95 -4.45 7.12
CA LYS A 54 16.50 -4.64 6.97
C LYS A 54 15.78 -3.30 6.81
N GLU A 55 16.28 -2.25 7.46
CA GLU A 55 15.75 -0.89 7.38
C GLU A 55 15.83 -0.38 5.93
N GLU A 56 16.97 -0.53 5.24
CA GLU A 56 17.11 -0.18 3.82
C GLU A 56 16.07 -0.90 2.95
N LEU A 57 15.82 -2.20 3.21
CA LEU A 57 14.77 -2.93 2.48
C LEU A 57 13.38 -2.39 2.79
N VAL A 58 13.08 -2.02 4.06
CA VAL A 58 11.79 -1.43 4.43
C VAL A 58 11.59 -0.08 3.74
N ASP A 59 12.63 0.74 3.67
CA ASP A 59 12.60 2.03 2.98
C ASP A 59 12.27 1.85 1.48
N GLU A 60 12.98 0.95 0.81
CA GLU A 60 12.74 0.66 -0.61
C GLU A 60 11.38 0.02 -0.87
N ALA A 61 10.95 -0.90 -0.02
CA ALA A 61 9.65 -1.55 -0.14
C ALA A 61 8.50 -0.56 0.09
N THR A 62 8.66 0.39 1.01
CA THR A 62 7.72 1.49 1.24
C THR A 62 7.64 2.39 0.01
N ALA A 63 8.78 2.82 -0.53
CA ALA A 63 8.84 3.64 -1.74
C ALA A 63 8.20 2.92 -2.94
N HIS A 64 8.45 1.62 -3.09
CA HIS A 64 7.85 0.79 -4.14
C HIS A 64 6.33 0.74 -4.02
N ALA A 65 5.78 0.53 -2.80
CA ALA A 65 4.34 0.48 -2.57
C ALA A 65 3.63 1.78 -2.97
N PHE A 66 4.20 2.94 -2.63
CA PHE A 66 3.63 4.23 -3.02
C PHE A 66 3.80 4.54 -4.51
N ALA A 67 4.89 4.09 -5.14
CA ALA A 67 5.05 4.18 -6.59
C ALA A 67 4.00 3.33 -7.34
N GLU A 68 3.65 2.15 -6.81
CA GLU A 68 2.53 1.34 -7.33
C GLU A 68 1.20 2.08 -7.20
N LEU A 69 0.90 2.64 -6.04
CA LEU A 69 -0.33 3.41 -5.80
C LEU A 69 -0.46 4.57 -6.81
N THR A 70 0.62 5.35 -6.99
CA THR A 70 0.65 6.45 -7.95
C THR A 70 0.41 5.99 -9.39
N ARG A 71 0.98 4.83 -9.77
CA ARG A 71 0.71 4.24 -11.10
C ARG A 71 -0.76 3.86 -11.26
N HIS A 72 -1.35 3.18 -10.27
CA HIS A 72 -2.77 2.80 -10.30
C HIS A 72 -3.68 4.02 -10.44
N HIS A 73 -3.39 5.14 -9.76
CA HIS A 73 -4.14 6.38 -9.91
C HIS A 73 -4.02 6.96 -11.33
N ARG A 74 -2.82 6.93 -11.91
CA ARG A 74 -2.58 7.40 -13.30
C ARG A 74 -3.30 6.52 -14.31
N ASP A 75 -3.13 5.21 -14.20
CA ASP A 75 -3.77 4.24 -15.10
C ASP A 75 -5.31 4.36 -15.02
N GLY A 76 -5.85 4.61 -13.81
CA GLY A 76 -7.27 4.90 -13.60
C GLY A 76 -7.71 6.17 -14.33
N LEU A 77 -6.94 7.27 -14.25
CA LEU A 77 -7.25 8.49 -14.99
C LEU A 77 -7.24 8.26 -16.51
N ASP A 78 -6.27 7.51 -17.02
CA ASP A 78 -6.18 7.18 -18.45
C ASP A 78 -7.37 6.31 -18.89
N GLN A 79 -7.76 5.32 -18.07
CA GLN A 79 -8.94 4.48 -18.33
C GLN A 79 -10.24 5.28 -18.44
N TYR A 80 -10.38 6.34 -17.65
CA TYR A 80 -11.56 7.23 -17.67
C TYR A 80 -11.36 8.47 -18.56
N ALA A 81 -10.42 8.42 -19.51
CA ALA A 81 -10.15 9.49 -20.47
C ALA A 81 -9.95 10.88 -19.81
N GLY A 82 -9.31 10.92 -18.66
CA GLY A 82 -9.04 12.13 -17.88
C GLY A 82 -10.23 12.64 -17.06
N GLN A 83 -11.37 11.93 -17.04
CA GLN A 83 -12.51 12.27 -16.19
C GLN A 83 -12.21 11.92 -14.72
N ARG A 84 -11.69 12.91 -14.00
CA ARG A 84 -11.19 12.74 -12.63
C ARG A 84 -12.25 12.19 -11.67
N ASP A 85 -13.46 12.73 -11.71
CA ASP A 85 -14.55 12.31 -10.82
C ASP A 85 -14.95 10.85 -11.03
N ALA A 86 -15.00 10.41 -12.28
CA ALA A 86 -15.27 9.01 -12.61
C ALA A 86 -14.15 8.09 -12.11
N ALA A 87 -12.88 8.50 -12.30
CA ALA A 87 -11.73 7.77 -11.81
C ALA A 87 -11.71 7.70 -10.27
N GLN A 88 -11.99 8.82 -9.59
CA GLN A 88 -12.07 8.86 -8.12
C GLN A 88 -13.20 7.97 -7.59
N ARG A 89 -14.38 8.02 -8.21
CA ARG A 89 -15.50 7.14 -7.84
C ARG A 89 -15.13 5.67 -7.98
N ALA A 90 -14.51 5.28 -9.08
CA ALA A 90 -14.04 3.90 -9.29
C ALA A 90 -13.00 3.47 -8.23
N VAL A 91 -12.09 4.36 -7.84
CA VAL A 91 -11.13 4.08 -6.76
C VAL A 91 -11.84 3.92 -5.41
N ILE A 92 -12.81 4.77 -5.09
CA ILE A 92 -13.59 4.65 -3.84
C ILE A 92 -14.35 3.32 -3.80
N ASP A 93 -15.01 2.94 -4.90
CA ASP A 93 -15.75 1.69 -5.01
C ASP A 93 -14.83 0.47 -4.85
N ALA A 94 -13.68 0.46 -5.52
CA ALA A 94 -12.68 -0.59 -5.39
C ALA A 94 -12.06 -0.63 -3.99
N TYR A 95 -11.75 0.53 -3.41
CA TYR A 95 -11.14 0.64 -2.09
C TYR A 95 -12.06 0.13 -0.97
N LEU A 96 -13.35 0.46 -1.05
CA LEU A 96 -14.39 0.07 -0.07
C LEU A 96 -15.12 -1.22 -0.49
N SER A 97 -14.40 -2.14 -1.13
CA SER A 97 -14.89 -3.46 -1.50
C SER A 97 -14.44 -4.56 -0.54
N THR A 98 -15.17 -5.66 -0.51
CA THR A 98 -14.79 -6.86 0.25
C THR A 98 -13.50 -7.49 -0.31
N GLU A 99 -13.25 -7.38 -1.61
CA GLU A 99 -12.01 -7.83 -2.24
C GLU A 99 -10.79 -7.10 -1.68
N HIS A 100 -10.83 -5.77 -1.63
CA HIS A 100 -9.72 -4.99 -1.08
C HIS A 100 -9.56 -5.21 0.43
N ARG A 101 -10.68 -5.34 1.17
CA ARG A 101 -10.63 -5.73 2.60
C ARG A 101 -9.85 -7.03 2.79
N ASP A 102 -10.08 -8.02 1.95
CA ASP A 102 -9.58 -9.39 2.11
C ASP A 102 -8.19 -9.62 1.47
N SER A 103 -7.67 -8.63 0.76
CA SER A 103 -6.38 -8.69 0.05
C SER A 103 -5.38 -7.63 0.57
N PRO A 104 -4.92 -7.71 1.83
CA PRO A 104 -4.04 -6.69 2.40
C PRO A 104 -2.68 -6.59 1.69
N ALA A 105 -2.14 -7.69 1.18
CA ALA A 105 -0.85 -7.73 0.49
C ALA A 105 -0.82 -6.83 -0.77
N ASP A 106 -1.92 -6.79 -1.51
CA ASP A 106 -2.08 -5.99 -2.73
C ASP A 106 -2.87 -4.70 -2.47
N GLY A 107 -3.19 -4.43 -1.20
CA GLY A 107 -3.97 -3.28 -0.77
C GLY A 107 -3.18 -1.98 -0.64
N CYS A 108 -3.88 -0.94 -0.21
CA CYS A 108 -3.34 0.41 -0.04
C CYS A 108 -2.18 0.45 0.97
N PRO A 109 -1.01 1.03 0.60
CA PRO A 109 0.12 1.18 1.51
C PRO A 109 -0.17 2.11 2.69
N VAL A 110 -1.07 3.10 2.52
CA VAL A 110 -1.47 3.99 3.64
C VAL A 110 -2.10 3.15 4.75
N ALA A 111 -2.99 2.21 4.41
CA ALA A 111 -3.62 1.34 5.40
C ALA A 111 -2.66 0.27 5.95
N GLY A 112 -1.89 -0.38 5.06
CA GLY A 112 -1.05 -1.50 5.42
C GLY A 112 0.15 -1.13 6.29
N LEU A 113 0.72 0.07 6.11
CA LEU A 113 1.95 0.48 6.78
C LEU A 113 1.73 1.45 7.95
N ALA A 114 0.52 2.02 8.12
CA ALA A 114 0.24 3.06 9.11
C ALA A 114 0.71 2.72 10.54
N ALA A 115 0.37 1.52 11.01
CA ALA A 115 0.68 1.10 12.36
C ALA A 115 2.18 0.91 12.60
N ASP A 116 2.91 0.42 11.59
CA ASP A 116 4.35 0.21 11.69
C ASP A 116 5.12 1.53 11.60
N ILE A 117 4.71 2.43 10.71
CA ILE A 117 5.27 3.77 10.61
C ILE A 117 5.02 4.60 11.89
N ALA A 118 3.85 4.41 12.54
CA ALA A 118 3.53 5.09 13.79
C ALA A 118 4.34 4.58 14.99
N ARG A 119 4.75 3.30 14.98
CA ARG A 119 5.62 2.74 16.03
C ARG A 119 7.05 3.24 15.87
N ALA A 120 7.77 3.37 16.99
CA ALA A 120 9.18 3.72 16.98
C ALA A 120 10.02 2.57 16.39
N GLY A 121 10.27 2.59 15.09
CA GLY A 121 10.98 1.49 14.41
C GLY A 121 11.01 1.63 12.89
N ALA A 122 10.18 2.48 12.31
CA ALA A 122 10.34 2.87 10.92
C ALA A 122 11.49 3.88 10.81
N GLY A 123 12.39 3.67 9.86
CA GLY A 123 13.46 4.63 9.54
C GLY A 123 12.88 5.99 9.12
N ASP A 124 13.71 7.02 9.23
CA ASP A 124 13.29 8.39 8.86
C ASP A 124 12.87 8.47 7.38
N GLU A 125 13.50 7.69 6.51
CA GLU A 125 13.19 7.67 5.07
C GLU A 125 11.84 7.00 4.80
N ALA A 126 11.53 5.85 5.40
CA ALA A 126 10.21 5.22 5.27
C ALA A 126 9.09 6.16 5.76
N ARG A 127 9.34 6.86 6.89
CA ARG A 127 8.39 7.84 7.43
C ARG A 127 8.19 9.02 6.48
N ARG A 128 9.27 9.53 5.90
CA ARG A 128 9.24 10.64 4.92
C ARG A 128 8.42 10.23 3.68
N VAL A 129 8.71 9.07 3.11
CA VAL A 129 8.01 8.54 1.94
C VAL A 129 6.53 8.30 2.25
N TYR A 130 6.23 7.73 3.42
CA TYR A 130 4.85 7.52 3.85
C TYR A 130 4.08 8.84 3.98
N THR A 131 4.68 9.84 4.64
CA THR A 131 4.05 11.17 4.82
C THR A 131 3.75 11.83 3.48
N GLN A 132 4.72 11.79 2.56
CA GLN A 132 4.53 12.32 1.21
C GLN A 132 3.40 11.57 0.48
N GLY A 133 3.41 10.23 0.52
CA GLY A 133 2.41 9.43 -0.16
C GLY A 133 0.99 9.59 0.38
N VAL A 134 0.84 9.85 1.69
CA VAL A 134 -0.45 10.22 2.30
C VAL A 134 -0.95 11.56 1.74
N GLY A 135 -0.06 12.57 1.67
CA GLY A 135 -0.39 13.87 1.09
C GLY A 135 -0.82 13.75 -0.36
N ASP A 136 0.00 13.09 -1.19
CA ASP A 136 -0.27 12.91 -2.63
C ASP A 136 -1.61 12.17 -2.87
N PHE A 137 -1.95 11.20 -2.04
CA PHE A 137 -3.22 10.48 -2.17
C PHE A 137 -4.40 11.35 -1.74
N ALA A 138 -4.27 12.13 -0.65
CA ALA A 138 -5.29 13.07 -0.26
C ALA A 138 -5.52 14.14 -1.34
N ASP A 139 -4.45 14.73 -1.90
CA ASP A 139 -4.53 15.70 -2.99
C ASP A 139 -5.21 15.12 -4.24
N TRP A 140 -4.94 13.83 -4.53
CA TRP A 140 -5.60 13.13 -5.63
C TRP A 140 -7.10 12.92 -5.37
N LEU A 141 -7.51 12.68 -4.12
CA LEU A 141 -8.92 12.49 -3.72
C LEU A 141 -9.71 13.80 -3.60
N ALA A 142 -9.07 14.96 -3.49
CA ALA A 142 -9.74 16.23 -3.32
C ALA A 142 -10.66 16.55 -4.52
N THR A 143 -11.84 17.13 -4.23
CA THR A 143 -12.78 17.68 -5.21
C THR A 143 -13.03 19.16 -4.89
N GLU A 144 -13.83 19.85 -5.70
CA GLU A 144 -14.24 21.23 -5.40
C GLU A 144 -15.04 21.34 -4.09
N ASP A 145 -15.84 20.32 -3.78
CA ASP A 145 -16.77 20.32 -2.65
C ASP A 145 -16.29 19.54 -1.44
N GLN A 146 -15.31 18.65 -1.59
CA GLN A 146 -14.86 17.73 -0.52
C GLN A 146 -13.35 17.76 -0.35
N ASP A 147 -12.93 17.94 0.91
CA ASP A 147 -11.54 17.85 1.31
C ASP A 147 -11.00 16.42 1.16
N GLY A 148 -9.89 16.28 0.42
CA GLY A 148 -9.30 14.98 0.12
C GLY A 148 -8.75 14.25 1.33
N MET A 149 -8.30 14.97 2.36
CA MET A 149 -7.85 14.37 3.61
C MET A 149 -9.03 13.74 4.37
N THR A 150 -10.17 14.40 4.41
CA THR A 150 -11.41 13.87 5.00
C THR A 150 -11.85 12.60 4.26
N ARG A 151 -11.82 12.62 2.94
CA ARG A 151 -12.15 11.44 2.11
C ARG A 151 -11.19 10.29 2.39
N LEU A 152 -9.88 10.54 2.41
CA LEU A 152 -8.87 9.53 2.70
C LEU A 152 -9.04 8.94 4.11
N CYS A 153 -9.25 9.77 5.12
CA CYS A 153 -9.48 9.32 6.50
C CYS A 153 -10.73 8.45 6.62
N THR A 154 -11.81 8.80 5.92
CA THR A 154 -13.05 8.02 5.89
C THR A 154 -12.81 6.64 5.25
N MET A 155 -12.17 6.60 4.08
CA MET A 155 -11.83 5.35 3.39
C MET A 155 -10.94 4.46 4.24
N LEU A 156 -9.87 5.04 4.81
CA LEU A 156 -8.92 4.33 5.66
C LEU A 156 -9.59 3.77 6.93
N GLY A 157 -10.36 4.61 7.63
CA GLY A 157 -11.07 4.21 8.84
C GLY A 157 -12.06 3.06 8.57
N ALA A 158 -12.84 3.16 7.49
CA ALA A 158 -13.77 2.12 7.09
C ALA A 158 -13.05 0.79 6.76
N LEU A 159 -11.94 0.85 6.00
CA LEU A 159 -11.17 -0.35 5.65
C LEU A 159 -10.58 -1.03 6.90
N VAL A 160 -9.99 -0.26 7.81
CA VAL A 160 -9.38 -0.81 9.05
C VAL A 160 -10.44 -1.43 9.94
N LEU A 161 -11.58 -0.74 10.15
CA LEU A 161 -12.69 -1.25 10.96
C LEU A 161 -13.33 -2.50 10.33
N SER A 162 -13.54 -2.51 9.02
CA SER A 162 -14.10 -3.67 8.31
C SER A 162 -13.19 -4.89 8.40
N ARG A 163 -11.87 -4.72 8.34
CA ARG A 163 -10.90 -5.80 8.57
C ARG A 163 -10.97 -6.34 10.00
N ALA A 164 -11.06 -5.45 10.99
CA ALA A 164 -11.15 -5.84 12.40
C ALA A 164 -12.46 -6.54 12.75
N THR A 165 -13.54 -6.29 12.02
CA THR A 165 -14.87 -6.89 12.21
C THR A 165 -15.18 -8.00 11.20
N LYS A 166 -14.18 -8.47 10.45
CA LYS A 166 -14.36 -9.52 9.43
C LYS A 166 -15.05 -10.75 10.01
N GLY A 167 -16.03 -11.29 9.30
CA GLY A 167 -16.87 -12.39 9.76
C GLY A 167 -18.18 -11.96 10.46
N SER A 168 -18.38 -10.65 10.66
CA SER A 168 -19.64 -10.09 11.15
C SER A 168 -20.34 -9.29 10.01
N PRO A 169 -21.68 -9.22 9.99
CA PRO A 169 -22.42 -8.34 9.07
C PRO A 169 -21.98 -6.87 9.14
N LEU A 170 -21.54 -6.40 10.33
CA LEU A 170 -21.01 -5.06 10.54
C LEU A 170 -19.84 -4.74 9.62
N SER A 171 -19.03 -5.72 9.25
CA SER A 171 -17.88 -5.51 8.34
C SER A 171 -18.30 -4.98 6.97
N GLU A 172 -19.37 -5.51 6.40
CA GLU A 172 -19.90 -5.06 5.11
C GLU A 172 -20.71 -3.76 5.24
N GLU A 173 -21.45 -3.61 6.34
CA GLU A 173 -22.17 -2.38 6.65
C GLU A 173 -21.23 -1.16 6.72
N ILE A 174 -20.07 -1.29 7.38
CA ILE A 174 -19.04 -0.23 7.45
C ILE A 174 -18.58 0.19 6.06
N LEU A 175 -18.25 -0.77 5.19
CA LEU A 175 -17.79 -0.47 3.82
C LEU A 175 -18.89 0.23 3.01
N THR A 176 -20.12 -0.27 3.09
CA THR A 176 -21.25 0.27 2.36
C THR A 176 -21.57 1.70 2.81
N THR A 177 -21.69 1.93 4.11
CA THR A 177 -21.97 3.25 4.68
C THR A 177 -20.93 4.30 4.28
N ALA A 178 -19.63 3.95 4.38
CA ALA A 178 -18.56 4.85 4.00
C ALA A 178 -18.57 5.16 2.49
N ARG A 179 -18.83 4.14 1.65
CA ARG A 179 -18.92 4.32 0.22
C ARG A 179 -20.08 5.23 -0.17
N GLU A 180 -21.27 5.00 0.38
CA GLU A 180 -22.44 5.84 0.15
C GLU A 180 -22.17 7.30 0.54
N ALA A 181 -21.57 7.53 1.71
CA ALA A 181 -21.23 8.88 2.18
C ALA A 181 -20.22 9.61 1.26
N LEU A 182 -19.29 8.87 0.62
CA LEU A 182 -18.28 9.46 -0.27
C LEU A 182 -18.73 9.61 -1.73
N THR A 183 -19.80 8.92 -2.11
CA THR A 183 -20.32 8.94 -3.50
C THR A 183 -21.69 9.59 -3.62
N ALA A 184 -22.31 9.99 -2.49
CA ALA A 184 -23.54 10.79 -2.52
C ALA A 184 -23.28 12.08 -3.31
N THR A 185 -24.12 12.30 -4.34
CA THR A 185 -24.17 13.57 -5.06
C THR A 185 -25.28 14.40 -4.40
N ASP A 186 -24.97 15.61 -3.93
CA ASP A 186 -25.97 16.57 -3.49
C ASP A 186 -26.91 16.97 -4.63
#